data_5d98c150821d284d8edf0c5db16d1f97
#
_entry.id   5d98c150821d284d8edf0c5db16d1f97
#
_cell.length_a   1.000
_cell.length_b   1.000
_cell.length_c   1.000
_cell.angle_alpha   90.00
_cell.angle_beta   90.00
_cell.angle_gamma   90.00
#
_symmetry.space_group_name_H-M   'P 1'
#
loop_
_entity.id
_entity.type
_entity.pdbx_description
1 polymer ?
#
loop_
_entity_poly.entity_id
_entity_poly.type
_entity_poly.pdbx_seq_one_letter_code
_entity_poly.pdbx_strand_id
1 'polypeptide(L)'
;DRYGDELSLVLLDIVMPGASGFEVLADLSRRSGIDNLPVIMISSEDSDDMVLRAYELGASDYINRPFDSRVVRRRVSNTIRLYAKQRRLTSLLSQQYNERVKNSRMLIDIMAGVMELRNGESGRHVTNIEKLTELLLGCLVQRSGTISLDNEERSTIALASALHDIGKMSIDD
;
A
#
# COMPACT_ATOMS: atom_id res chain seq x y z
N ASP A 1 20.18 8.11 3.85
CA ASP A 1 18.95 7.47 4.39
C ASP A 1 18.90 7.37 5.93
N ARG A 2 19.60 8.27 6.62
CA ARG A 2 19.63 8.25 8.10
C ARG A 2 18.38 8.89 8.73
N TYR A 3 17.59 9.64 7.95
CA TYR A 3 16.43 10.42 8.43
C TYR A 3 15.20 10.33 7.52
N GLY A 4 15.14 9.35 6.61
CA GLY A 4 14.08 9.26 5.59
C GLY A 4 12.67 9.25 6.16
N ASP A 5 12.46 8.54 7.27
CA ASP A 5 11.14 8.40 7.90
C ASP A 5 10.75 9.61 8.78
N GLU A 6 11.72 10.48 9.11
CA GLU A 6 11.49 11.67 9.93
C GLU A 6 11.19 12.92 9.10
N LEU A 7 11.47 12.89 7.79
CA LEU A 7 11.25 14.03 6.90
C LEU A 7 9.76 14.19 6.59
N SER A 8 9.25 15.40 6.79
CA SER A 8 7.86 15.73 6.49
C SER A 8 7.69 16.45 5.15
N LEU A 9 8.77 17.09 4.65
CA LEU A 9 8.81 17.80 3.38
C LEU A 9 10.27 18.14 3.03
N VAL A 10 10.58 18.23 1.75
CA VAL A 10 11.86 18.70 1.23
C VAL A 10 11.64 20.05 0.50
N LEU A 11 12.47 21.04 0.86
CA LEU A 11 12.64 22.27 0.05
C LEU A 11 13.92 22.11 -0.76
N LEU A 12 13.81 22.13 -2.08
CA LEU A 12 14.90 21.80 -2.98
C LEU A 12 15.19 22.96 -3.92
N ASP A 13 16.39 23.52 -3.85
CA ASP A 13 16.85 24.54 -4.81
C ASP A 13 17.23 23.86 -6.13
N ILE A 14 16.92 24.50 -7.24
CA ILE A 14 17.29 23.97 -8.57
C ILE A 14 18.78 24.15 -8.81
N VAL A 15 19.32 25.29 -8.44
CA VAL A 15 20.72 25.65 -8.71
C VAL A 15 21.54 25.38 -7.46
N MET A 16 22.23 24.25 -7.43
CA MET A 16 23.11 23.87 -6.34
C MET A 16 24.51 23.50 -6.86
N PRO A 17 25.59 23.74 -6.09
CA PRO A 17 26.91 23.26 -6.45
C PRO A 17 26.98 21.74 -6.48
N GLY A 18 27.44 21.16 -7.58
CA GLY A 18 27.71 19.73 -7.73
C GLY A 18 26.58 18.91 -8.32
N ALA A 19 25.33 19.13 -7.96
CA ALA A 19 24.17 18.43 -8.54
C ALA A 19 23.01 19.40 -8.80
N SER A 20 22.28 19.19 -9.89
CA SER A 20 21.04 19.94 -10.16
C SER A 20 19.90 19.46 -9.23
N GLY A 21 19.07 20.39 -8.76
CA GLY A 21 17.86 20.01 -8.02
C GLY A 21 16.95 19.05 -8.79
N PHE A 22 16.93 19.11 -10.11
CA PHE A 22 16.19 18.15 -10.95
C PHE A 22 16.75 16.75 -10.88
N GLU A 23 18.07 16.58 -10.80
CA GLU A 23 18.71 15.26 -10.66
C GLU A 23 18.36 14.66 -9.29
N VAL A 24 18.39 15.48 -8.24
CA VAL A 24 18.01 15.05 -6.89
C VAL A 24 16.54 14.68 -6.84
N LEU A 25 15.65 15.49 -7.45
CA LEU A 25 14.22 15.21 -7.53
C LEU A 25 13.95 13.89 -8.25
N ALA A 26 14.58 13.67 -9.41
CA ALA A 26 14.45 12.43 -10.18
C ALA A 26 14.96 11.20 -9.42
N ASP A 27 16.03 11.35 -8.61
CA ASP A 27 16.53 10.27 -7.78
C ASP A 27 15.59 9.95 -6.61
N LEU A 28 15.04 10.96 -5.96
CA LEU A 28 14.02 10.80 -4.93
C LEU A 28 12.76 10.11 -5.47
N SER A 29 12.29 10.50 -6.67
CA SER A 29 11.14 9.87 -7.35
C SER A 29 11.35 8.39 -7.61
N ARG A 30 12.56 7.99 -7.99
CA ARG A 30 12.89 6.59 -8.27
C ARG A 30 13.03 5.71 -7.03
N ARG A 31 13.56 6.26 -5.94
CA ARG A 31 13.94 5.46 -4.76
C ARG A 31 12.80 5.17 -3.79
N SER A 32 11.87 6.08 -3.61
CA SER A 32 10.98 6.02 -2.42
C SER A 32 9.52 6.25 -2.68
N GLY A 33 9.11 6.39 -3.94
CA GLY A 33 7.77 6.87 -4.19
C GLY A 33 7.58 8.23 -3.50
N ILE A 34 7.76 9.29 -4.25
CA ILE A 34 7.44 10.69 -3.86
C ILE A 34 6.02 10.80 -3.27
N ASP A 35 5.18 9.79 -3.48
CA ASP A 35 3.83 9.71 -2.93
C ASP A 35 3.74 9.97 -1.42
N ASN A 36 4.84 9.77 -0.69
CA ASN A 36 4.86 9.94 0.76
C ASN A 36 5.71 11.11 1.27
N LEU A 37 6.60 11.70 0.44
CA LEU A 37 7.48 12.79 0.83
C LEU A 37 7.36 13.96 -0.14
N PRO A 38 6.61 15.02 0.18
CA PRO A 38 6.45 16.15 -0.71
C PRO A 38 7.76 16.91 -0.90
N VAL A 39 8.01 17.28 -2.15
CA VAL A 39 9.15 18.11 -2.56
C VAL A 39 8.63 19.42 -3.14
N ILE A 40 9.07 20.55 -2.59
CA ILE A 40 8.80 21.89 -3.13
C ILE A 40 10.10 22.40 -3.76
N MET A 41 10.06 22.66 -5.06
CA MET A 41 11.20 23.24 -5.77
C MET A 41 11.27 24.75 -5.54
N ILE A 42 12.48 25.28 -5.40
CA ILE A 42 12.74 26.71 -5.28
C ILE A 42 13.70 27.14 -6.39
N SER A 43 13.39 28.21 -7.12
CA SER A 43 14.26 28.72 -8.17
C SER A 43 14.22 30.23 -8.30
N SER A 44 15.28 30.80 -8.86
CA SER A 44 15.32 32.17 -9.38
C SER A 44 14.96 32.24 -10.87
N GLU A 45 14.84 31.11 -11.55
CA GLU A 45 14.45 31.04 -12.95
C GLU A 45 12.94 30.84 -13.06
N ASP A 46 12.32 31.68 -13.90
CA ASP A 46 10.84 31.77 -14.04
C ASP A 46 10.43 31.41 -15.47
N SER A 47 10.92 30.27 -15.98
CA SER A 47 10.46 29.76 -17.28
C SER A 47 9.39 28.72 -17.08
N ASP A 48 8.31 28.78 -17.87
CA ASP A 48 7.22 27.82 -17.85
C ASP A 48 7.71 26.39 -18.08
N ASP A 49 8.74 26.20 -18.92
CA ASP A 49 9.34 24.88 -19.18
C ASP A 49 9.98 24.26 -17.94
N MET A 50 10.64 25.08 -17.10
CA MET A 50 11.26 24.61 -15.85
C MET A 50 10.21 24.21 -14.81
N VAL A 51 9.14 25.01 -14.73
CA VAL A 51 8.01 24.73 -13.85
C VAL A 51 7.32 23.42 -14.27
N LEU A 52 7.03 23.27 -15.56
CA LEU A 52 6.42 22.06 -16.11
C LEU A 52 7.28 20.81 -15.84
N ARG A 53 8.57 20.93 -16.12
CA ARG A 53 9.54 19.85 -15.86
C ARG A 53 9.60 19.43 -14.38
N ALA A 54 9.52 20.40 -13.45
CA ALA A 54 9.48 20.11 -12.03
C ALA A 54 8.25 19.25 -11.66
N TYR A 55 7.08 19.60 -12.15
CA TYR A 55 5.85 18.84 -11.90
C TYR A 55 5.88 17.46 -12.58
N GLU A 56 6.39 17.34 -13.81
CA GLU A 56 6.57 16.06 -14.50
C GLU A 56 7.50 15.11 -13.75
N LEU A 57 8.51 15.63 -13.05
CA LEU A 57 9.41 14.87 -12.21
C LEU A 57 8.83 14.56 -10.80
N GLY A 58 7.62 15.04 -10.50
CA GLY A 58 6.91 14.73 -9.27
C GLY A 58 7.06 15.77 -8.16
N ALA A 59 7.47 17.01 -8.46
CA ALA A 59 7.42 18.08 -7.47
C ALA A 59 5.99 18.35 -7.01
N SER A 60 5.79 18.54 -5.71
CA SER A 60 4.47 18.86 -5.14
C SER A 60 4.11 20.33 -5.32
N ASP A 61 5.09 21.21 -5.40
CA ASP A 61 4.92 22.66 -5.64
C ASP A 61 6.22 23.27 -6.16
N TYR A 62 6.12 24.50 -6.71
CA TYR A 62 7.23 25.27 -7.23
C TYR A 62 7.13 26.72 -6.75
N ILE A 63 8.24 27.28 -6.27
CA ILE A 63 8.29 28.62 -5.69
C ILE A 63 9.39 29.45 -6.37
N ASN A 64 8.99 30.55 -7.04
CA ASN A 64 9.91 31.47 -7.68
C ASN A 64 10.49 32.46 -6.69
N ARG A 65 11.74 32.83 -6.89
CA ARG A 65 12.38 33.97 -6.23
C ARG A 65 12.25 35.24 -7.07
N PRO A 66 12.05 36.44 -6.46
CA PRO A 66 11.92 36.67 -5.02
C PRO A 66 10.56 36.26 -4.47
N PHE A 67 10.51 35.71 -3.25
CA PHE A 67 9.30 35.24 -2.59
C PHE A 67 9.00 35.98 -1.27
N ASP A 68 7.73 36.10 -0.92
CA ASP A 68 7.28 36.51 0.41
C ASP A 68 7.35 35.29 1.37
N SER A 69 8.11 35.42 2.45
CA SER A 69 8.25 34.36 3.45
C SER A 69 6.94 33.86 4.06
N ARG A 70 5.91 34.74 4.12
CA ARG A 70 4.57 34.38 4.60
C ARG A 70 3.88 33.43 3.61
N VAL A 71 4.05 33.66 2.31
CA VAL A 71 3.49 32.82 1.24
C VAL A 71 4.18 31.44 1.29
N VAL A 72 5.51 31.40 1.35
CA VAL A 72 6.28 30.15 1.46
C VAL A 72 5.83 29.34 2.66
N ARG A 73 5.77 29.97 3.84
CA ARG A 73 5.29 29.31 5.07
C ARG A 73 3.89 28.71 4.89
N ARG A 74 3.01 29.43 4.24
CA ARG A 74 1.63 28.96 4.00
C ARG A 74 1.58 27.77 3.05
N ARG A 75 2.34 27.79 1.95
CA ARG A 75 2.45 26.68 0.99
C ARG A 75 3.03 25.44 1.67
N VAL A 76 4.15 25.57 2.36
CA VAL A 76 4.78 24.47 3.12
C VAL A 76 3.80 23.86 4.13
N SER A 77 3.12 24.70 4.94
CA SER A 77 2.15 24.21 5.92
C SER A 77 0.97 23.49 5.28
N ASN A 78 0.46 23.99 4.16
CA ASN A 78 -0.64 23.36 3.44
C ASN A 78 -0.23 22.02 2.85
N THR A 79 0.96 21.94 2.25
CA THR A 79 1.51 20.71 1.67
C THR A 79 1.73 19.66 2.74
N ILE A 80 2.40 19.99 3.85
CA ILE A 80 2.58 19.07 4.98
C ILE A 80 1.24 18.53 5.49
N ARG A 81 0.24 19.42 5.66
CA ARG A 81 -1.10 19.05 6.14
C ARG A 81 -1.82 18.10 5.18
N LEU A 82 -1.72 18.37 3.86
CA LEU A 82 -2.32 17.52 2.84
C LEU A 82 -1.73 16.11 2.87
N TYR A 83 -0.40 16.00 2.85
CA TYR A 83 0.29 14.71 2.88
C TYR A 83 0.09 13.95 4.20
N ALA A 84 0.06 14.64 5.33
CA ALA A 84 -0.27 14.03 6.62
C ALA A 84 -1.70 13.46 6.63
N LYS A 85 -2.67 14.18 6.04
CA LYS A 85 -4.05 13.71 5.89
C LYS A 85 -4.13 12.49 4.97
N GLN A 86 -3.43 12.51 3.85
CA GLN A 86 -3.37 11.39 2.91
C GLN A 86 -2.79 10.13 3.57
N ARG A 87 -1.64 10.24 4.25
CA ARG A 87 -1.02 9.12 5.00
C ARG A 87 -1.97 8.55 6.04
N ARG A 88 -2.68 9.43 6.79
CA ARG A 88 -3.66 8.99 7.77
C ARG A 88 -4.82 8.22 7.15
N LEU A 89 -5.34 8.69 6.01
CA LEU A 89 -6.42 8.01 5.29
C LEU A 89 -5.97 6.63 4.78
N THR A 90 -4.78 6.54 4.19
CA THR A 90 -4.22 5.25 3.72
C THR A 90 -4.04 4.27 4.88
N SER A 91 -3.53 4.74 6.03
CA SER A 91 -3.38 3.91 7.24
C SER A 91 -4.73 3.41 7.76
N LEU A 92 -5.76 4.27 7.82
CA LEU A 92 -7.11 3.89 8.24
C LEU A 92 -7.74 2.87 7.28
N LEU A 93 -7.56 3.05 5.96
CA LEU A 93 -8.05 2.09 4.97
C LEU A 93 -7.38 0.72 5.13
N SER A 94 -6.06 0.69 5.31
CA SER A 94 -5.33 -0.56 5.57
C SER A 94 -5.79 -1.23 6.86
N GLN A 95 -6.04 -0.47 7.92
CA GLN A 95 -6.57 -1.00 9.17
C GLN A 95 -7.96 -1.60 8.98
N GLN A 96 -8.89 -0.87 8.33
CA GLN A 96 -10.23 -1.36 8.06
C GLN A 96 -10.24 -2.62 7.18
N TYR A 97 -9.34 -2.67 6.19
CA TYR A 97 -9.18 -3.86 5.34
C TYR A 97 -8.75 -5.06 6.19
N ASN A 98 -7.72 -4.90 7.01
CA ASN A 98 -7.22 -5.97 7.89
C ASN A 98 -8.28 -6.44 8.90
N GLU A 99 -9.08 -5.53 9.45
CA GLU A 99 -10.19 -5.88 10.35
C GLU A 99 -11.29 -6.68 9.62
N ARG A 100 -11.62 -6.29 8.39
CA ARG A 100 -12.59 -7.03 7.56
C ARG A 100 -12.10 -8.45 7.26
N VAL A 101 -10.84 -8.60 6.88
CA VAL A 101 -10.24 -9.92 6.63
C VAL A 101 -10.28 -10.79 7.88
N LYS A 102 -9.91 -10.25 9.05
CA LYS A 102 -10.00 -10.97 10.32
C LYS A 102 -11.42 -11.40 10.66
N ASN A 103 -12.40 -10.50 10.48
CA ASN A 103 -13.80 -10.80 10.78
C ASN A 103 -14.36 -11.87 9.83
N SER A 104 -14.03 -11.80 8.53
CA SER A 104 -14.41 -12.82 7.56
C SER A 104 -13.82 -14.18 7.92
N ARG A 105 -12.55 -14.23 8.29
CA ARG A 105 -11.89 -15.45 8.73
C ARG A 105 -12.56 -16.04 9.97
N MET A 106 -12.83 -15.21 10.98
CA MET A 106 -13.51 -15.64 12.20
C MET A 106 -14.89 -16.26 11.91
N LEU A 107 -15.66 -15.67 11.00
CA LEU A 107 -16.98 -16.21 10.60
C LEU A 107 -16.82 -17.57 9.92
N ILE A 108 -15.84 -17.74 9.03
CA ILE A 108 -15.56 -19.00 8.35
C ILE A 108 -15.13 -20.06 9.36
N ASP A 109 -14.25 -19.74 10.31
CA ASP A 109 -13.79 -20.64 11.36
C ASP A 109 -14.97 -21.10 12.24
N ILE A 110 -15.89 -20.20 12.61
CA ILE A 110 -17.10 -20.55 13.37
C ILE A 110 -18.00 -21.49 12.55
N MET A 111 -18.28 -21.16 11.28
CA MET A 111 -19.12 -21.99 10.42
C MET A 111 -18.50 -23.38 10.22
N ALA A 112 -17.21 -23.45 9.95
CA ALA A 112 -16.48 -24.69 9.82
C ALA A 112 -16.54 -25.52 11.11
N GLY A 113 -16.35 -24.90 12.28
CA GLY A 113 -16.46 -25.58 13.58
C GLY A 113 -17.86 -26.12 13.88
N VAL A 114 -18.92 -25.40 13.49
CA VAL A 114 -20.31 -25.90 13.62
C VAL A 114 -20.53 -27.14 12.73
N MET A 115 -19.96 -27.14 11.51
CA MET A 115 -20.06 -28.27 10.59
C MET A 115 -19.31 -29.51 11.12
N GLU A 116 -18.11 -29.33 11.65
CA GLU A 116 -17.32 -30.42 12.24
C GLU A 116 -18.05 -31.07 13.43
N LEU A 117 -18.68 -30.25 14.30
CA LEU A 117 -19.48 -30.75 15.42
C LEU A 117 -20.65 -31.64 14.95
N ARG A 118 -21.31 -31.27 13.84
CA ARG A 118 -22.41 -32.06 13.26
C ARG A 118 -21.92 -33.34 12.64
N ASN A 119 -20.81 -33.31 11.93
CA ASN A 119 -20.28 -34.47 11.21
C ASN A 119 -19.49 -35.45 12.12
N GLY A 120 -19.29 -35.14 13.40
CA GLY A 120 -18.46 -35.93 14.30
C GLY A 120 -16.97 -35.91 13.93
N GLU A 121 -16.55 -34.99 13.10
CA GLU A 121 -15.15 -34.85 12.67
C GLU A 121 -14.36 -34.04 13.71
N SER A 122 -13.06 -34.25 13.75
CA SER A 122 -12.20 -33.55 14.70
C SER A 122 -11.85 -32.15 14.14
N GLY A 123 -11.87 -31.09 14.98
CA GLY A 123 -11.52 -29.69 14.65
C GLY A 123 -10.17 -29.45 13.98
N ARG A 124 -9.48 -30.53 13.58
CA ARG A 124 -8.24 -30.49 12.80
C ARG A 124 -8.48 -30.65 11.30
N HIS A 125 -9.66 -31.14 10.90
CA HIS A 125 -9.92 -31.45 9.49
C HIS A 125 -9.88 -30.17 8.64
N VAL A 126 -10.67 -29.17 9.00
CA VAL A 126 -10.72 -27.88 8.28
C VAL A 126 -9.38 -27.19 8.20
N THR A 127 -8.64 -27.14 9.33
CA THR A 127 -7.29 -26.57 9.36
C THR A 127 -6.31 -27.30 8.45
N ASN A 128 -6.43 -28.64 8.34
CA ASN A 128 -5.59 -29.44 7.46
C ASN A 128 -5.93 -29.21 5.98
N ILE A 129 -7.21 -29.09 5.64
CA ILE A 129 -7.68 -28.79 4.27
C ILE A 129 -7.15 -27.40 3.83
N GLU A 130 -7.27 -26.38 4.68
CA GLU A 130 -6.75 -25.04 4.39
C GLU A 130 -5.24 -25.07 4.10
N LYS A 131 -4.47 -25.70 4.98
CA LYS A 131 -3.00 -25.84 4.81
C LYS A 131 -2.62 -26.62 3.57
N LEU A 132 -3.32 -27.72 3.31
CA LEU A 132 -3.07 -28.54 2.12
C LEU A 132 -3.38 -27.75 0.84
N THR A 133 -4.48 -27.01 0.80
CA THR A 133 -4.84 -26.15 -0.31
C THR A 133 -3.77 -25.09 -0.55
N GLU A 134 -3.29 -24.43 0.49
CA GLU A 134 -2.22 -23.42 0.39
C GLU A 134 -0.92 -24.00 -0.18
N LEU A 135 -0.51 -25.20 0.29
CA LEU A 135 0.66 -25.90 -0.22
C LEU A 135 0.48 -26.31 -1.69
N LEU A 136 -0.69 -26.84 -2.07
CA LEU A 136 -0.99 -27.23 -3.45
C LEU A 136 -0.99 -26.02 -4.40
N LEU A 137 -1.59 -24.91 -3.99
CA LEU A 137 -1.55 -23.66 -4.77
C LEU A 137 -0.13 -23.13 -4.93
N GLY A 138 0.70 -23.21 -3.88
CA GLY A 138 2.11 -22.85 -3.97
C GLY A 138 2.88 -23.70 -4.98
N CYS A 139 2.68 -25.01 -4.97
CA CYS A 139 3.28 -25.93 -5.94
C CYS A 139 2.76 -25.69 -7.36
N LEU A 140 1.47 -25.39 -7.51
CA LEU A 140 0.84 -25.15 -8.80
C LEU A 140 1.42 -23.90 -9.49
N VAL A 141 1.52 -22.78 -8.75
CA VAL A 141 2.10 -21.53 -9.26
C VAL A 141 3.57 -21.73 -9.66
N GLN A 142 4.34 -22.49 -8.87
CA GLN A 142 5.75 -22.77 -9.18
C GLN A 142 5.96 -23.65 -10.41
N ARG A 143 5.06 -24.61 -10.67
CA ARG A 143 5.19 -25.59 -11.76
C ARG A 143 4.49 -25.18 -13.04
N SER A 144 3.42 -24.40 -12.94
CA SER A 144 2.62 -23.99 -14.09
C SER A 144 3.09 -22.63 -14.57
N GLY A 145 3.80 -22.56 -15.69
CA GLY A 145 4.17 -21.28 -16.30
C GLY A 145 2.99 -20.43 -16.82
N THR A 146 1.74 -20.92 -16.67
CA THR A 146 0.52 -20.28 -17.19
C THR A 146 -0.43 -19.78 -16.09
N ILE A 147 -0.29 -20.26 -14.86
CA ILE A 147 -1.16 -19.86 -13.73
C ILE A 147 -0.39 -18.86 -12.86
N SER A 148 -0.90 -17.64 -12.81
CA SER A 148 -0.41 -16.58 -11.94
C SER A 148 -1.50 -16.30 -10.91
N LEU A 149 -1.23 -16.61 -9.65
CA LEU A 149 -2.08 -16.26 -8.50
C LEU A 149 -1.25 -15.40 -7.57
N ASP A 150 -1.76 -14.24 -7.21
CA ASP A 150 -1.14 -13.41 -6.19
C ASP A 150 -1.37 -13.99 -4.79
N ASN A 151 -0.76 -13.37 -3.77
CA ASN A 151 -0.87 -13.85 -2.39
C ASN A 151 -2.29 -13.70 -1.83
N GLU A 152 -3.06 -12.71 -2.27
CA GLU A 152 -4.43 -12.45 -1.83
C GLU A 152 -5.39 -13.49 -2.43
N GLU A 153 -5.25 -13.79 -3.71
CA GLU A 153 -6.01 -14.83 -4.41
C GLU A 153 -5.76 -16.22 -3.78
N ARG A 154 -4.50 -16.54 -3.53
CA ARG A 154 -4.12 -17.82 -2.89
C ARG A 154 -4.71 -17.94 -1.49
N SER A 155 -4.60 -16.89 -0.68
CA SER A 155 -5.17 -16.86 0.68
C SER A 155 -6.70 -16.99 0.64
N THR A 156 -7.36 -16.34 -0.32
CA THR A 156 -8.82 -16.42 -0.50
C THR A 156 -9.27 -17.83 -0.86
N ILE A 157 -8.58 -18.50 -1.80
CA ILE A 157 -8.89 -19.88 -2.19
C ILE A 157 -8.66 -20.85 -1.02
N ALA A 158 -7.55 -20.69 -0.30
CA ALA A 158 -7.26 -21.50 0.88
C ALA A 158 -8.33 -21.34 1.97
N LEU A 159 -8.74 -20.10 2.24
CA LEU A 159 -9.82 -19.80 3.18
C LEU A 159 -11.16 -20.37 2.74
N ALA A 160 -11.50 -20.26 1.44
CA ALA A 160 -12.74 -20.81 0.89
C ALA A 160 -12.77 -22.34 0.98
N SER A 161 -11.62 -23.03 0.93
CA SER A 161 -11.54 -24.49 1.07
C SER A 161 -12.04 -24.98 2.44
N ALA A 162 -12.01 -24.15 3.48
CA ALA A 162 -12.57 -24.44 4.79
C ALA A 162 -14.10 -24.73 4.75
N LEU A 163 -14.79 -24.18 3.72
CA LEU A 163 -16.24 -24.32 3.53
C LEU A 163 -16.63 -25.42 2.52
N HIS A 164 -15.66 -26.28 2.11
CA HIS A 164 -15.89 -27.31 1.06
C HIS A 164 -17.11 -28.22 1.35
N ASP A 165 -17.41 -28.46 2.61
CA ASP A 165 -18.49 -29.35 3.09
C ASP A 165 -19.76 -28.60 3.51
N ILE A 166 -19.87 -27.28 3.26
CA ILE A 166 -21.02 -26.47 3.72
C ILE A 166 -22.38 -27.02 3.24
N GLY A 167 -22.41 -27.69 2.09
CA GLY A 167 -23.60 -28.32 1.54
C GLY A 167 -24.16 -29.46 2.40
N LYS A 168 -23.35 -30.09 3.23
CA LYS A 168 -23.79 -31.16 4.15
C LYS A 168 -24.76 -30.67 5.22
N MET A 169 -24.83 -29.34 5.47
CA MET A 169 -25.82 -28.76 6.40
C MET A 169 -27.27 -28.92 5.93
N SER A 170 -27.50 -29.11 4.63
CA SER A 170 -28.83 -29.22 4.03
C SER A 170 -29.31 -30.67 3.83
N ILE A 171 -28.46 -31.65 4.17
CA ILE A 171 -28.79 -33.07 3.99
C ILE A 171 -29.17 -33.65 5.36
N ASP A 172 -30.34 -34.24 5.47
CA ASP A 172 -30.76 -35.03 6.65
C ASP A 172 -29.97 -36.35 6.69
N ASP A 173 -29.58 -36.78 7.90
CA ASP A 173 -28.88 -38.05 8.14
C ASP A 173 -29.72 -39.28 7.80
#